data_2488cdcb3197a104f95ae3d2de716ba9
#
_entry.id   2488cdcb3197a104f95ae3d2de716ba9
#
_cell.length_a   1.000
_cell.length_b   1.000
_cell.length_c   1.000
_cell.angle_alpha   90.00
_cell.angle_beta   90.00
_cell.angle_gamma   90.00
#
_symmetry.space_group_name_H-M   'P 1'
#
loop_
_entity.id
_entity.type
_entity.pdbx_description
1 polymer ?
#
loop_
_entity_poly.entity_id
_entity_poly.type
_entity_poly.pdbx_seq_one_letter_code
_entity_poly.pdbx_strand_id
1 'polypeptide(L)'
;MYQRFWYKFYDAKVSSYYFQFYAISARRKKTIVSAICLLATSAFLLQMSQNTTNHLVWIVLVISSQLVALFQPLFPYEKQYHAACYIYEDVNQLCSEMEAYWRTIGAETSDEEINQKIILFSDKQDKIENRFATADLFPQSQRMHAKAVKNADYYFRGLN
;
A
#
# COMPACT_ATOMS: atom_id res chain seq x y z
N MET A 1 11.03 -29.42 6.65
CA MET A 1 9.92 -28.48 6.98
C MET A 1 10.35 -27.02 7.20
N TYR A 2 11.50 -26.75 7.81
CA TYR A 2 12.04 -25.39 8.01
C TYR A 2 12.05 -24.52 6.75
N GLN A 3 12.50 -25.05 5.62
CA GLN A 3 12.55 -24.31 4.36
C GLN A 3 11.16 -23.86 3.88
N ARG A 4 10.13 -24.70 4.07
CA ARG A 4 8.75 -24.35 3.70
C ARG A 4 8.19 -23.22 4.57
N PHE A 5 8.45 -23.25 5.88
CA PHE A 5 8.06 -22.17 6.77
C PHE A 5 8.76 -20.87 6.40
N TRP A 6 10.08 -20.94 6.15
CA TRP A 6 10.87 -19.77 5.74
C TRP A 6 10.33 -19.11 4.46
N TYR A 7 9.99 -19.91 3.43
CA TYR A 7 9.38 -19.37 2.21
C TYR A 7 8.04 -18.68 2.49
N LYS A 8 7.19 -19.25 3.31
CA LYS A 8 5.92 -18.62 3.70
C LYS A 8 6.12 -17.31 4.46
N PHE A 9 7.08 -17.29 5.37
CA PHE A 9 7.42 -16.07 6.09
C PHE A 9 8.01 -15.01 5.15
N TYR A 10 8.84 -15.41 4.20
CA TYR A 10 9.38 -14.53 3.17
C TYR A 10 8.24 -13.92 2.32
N ASP A 11 7.31 -14.73 1.82
CA ASP A 11 6.17 -14.29 1.01
C ASP A 11 5.28 -13.31 1.79
N ALA A 12 4.98 -13.59 3.05
CA ALA A 12 4.23 -12.69 3.91
C ALA A 12 4.95 -11.34 4.08
N LYS A 13 6.28 -11.37 4.23
CA LYS A 13 7.08 -10.14 4.35
C LYS A 13 7.12 -9.34 3.06
N VAL A 14 7.21 -9.99 1.90
CA VAL A 14 7.08 -9.35 0.58
C VAL A 14 5.70 -8.70 0.44
N SER A 15 4.63 -9.41 0.82
CA SER A 15 3.25 -8.88 0.79
C SER A 15 3.13 -7.64 1.70
N SER A 16 3.66 -7.67 2.91
CA SER A 16 3.69 -6.53 3.83
C SER A 16 4.35 -5.29 3.18
N TYR A 17 5.56 -5.44 2.63
CA TYR A 17 6.23 -4.32 1.95
C TYR A 17 5.50 -3.85 0.69
N TYR A 18 4.87 -4.76 -0.06
CA TYR A 18 4.08 -4.40 -1.23
C TYR A 18 2.92 -3.47 -0.86
N PHE A 19 2.13 -3.82 0.15
CA PHE A 19 1.01 -2.99 0.60
C PHE A 19 1.48 -1.68 1.26
N GLN A 20 2.63 -1.68 1.93
CA GLN A 20 3.25 -0.46 2.44
C GLN A 20 3.57 0.53 1.30
N PHE A 21 4.22 0.06 0.24
CA PHE A 21 4.53 0.92 -0.92
C PHE A 21 3.26 1.36 -1.64
N TYR A 22 2.25 0.50 -1.69
CA TYR A 22 0.97 0.84 -2.29
C TYR A 22 0.28 1.96 -1.51
N ALA A 23 0.22 1.87 -0.18
CA ALA A 23 -0.33 2.91 0.69
C ALA A 23 0.41 4.25 0.51
N ILE A 24 1.75 4.23 0.49
CA ILE A 24 2.57 5.43 0.25
C ILE A 24 2.25 6.04 -1.13
N SER A 25 2.12 5.21 -2.16
CA SER A 25 1.80 5.68 -3.52
C SER A 25 0.40 6.29 -3.60
N ALA A 26 -0.61 5.63 -3.02
CA ALA A 26 -1.98 6.13 -2.97
C ALA A 26 -2.08 7.46 -2.21
N ARG A 27 -1.38 7.57 -1.06
CA ARG A 27 -1.29 8.82 -0.30
C ARG A 27 -0.67 9.96 -1.11
N ARG A 28 0.45 9.68 -1.81
CA ARG A 28 1.10 10.70 -2.67
C ARG A 28 0.17 11.18 -3.77
N LYS A 29 -0.53 10.28 -4.46
CA LYS A 29 -1.50 10.63 -5.50
C LYS A 29 -2.61 11.50 -4.95
N LYS A 30 -3.21 11.13 -3.79
CA LYS A 30 -4.21 11.95 -3.09
C LYS A 30 -3.68 13.34 -2.79
N THR A 31 -2.47 13.45 -2.22
CA THR A 31 -1.86 14.74 -1.87
C THR A 31 -1.62 15.62 -3.09
N ILE A 32 -1.12 15.05 -4.20
CA ILE A 32 -0.89 15.79 -5.45
C ILE A 32 -2.21 16.34 -6.00
N VAL A 33 -3.25 15.50 -6.09
CA VAL A 33 -4.57 15.92 -6.56
C VAL A 33 -5.14 17.03 -5.68
N SER A 34 -5.07 16.87 -4.36
CA SER A 34 -5.53 17.90 -3.40
C SER A 34 -4.73 19.21 -3.53
N ALA A 35 -3.43 19.14 -3.70
CA ALA A 35 -2.58 20.32 -3.90
C ALA A 35 -2.93 21.08 -5.19
N ILE A 36 -3.18 20.36 -6.29
CA ILE A 36 -3.62 20.96 -7.56
C ILE A 36 -4.96 21.69 -7.37
N CYS A 37 -5.91 21.06 -6.70
CA CYS A 37 -7.21 21.70 -6.41
C CYS A 37 -7.06 22.96 -5.57
N LEU A 38 -6.22 22.93 -4.52
CA LEU A 38 -5.98 24.09 -3.65
C LEU A 38 -5.30 25.24 -4.40
N LEU A 39 -4.29 24.95 -5.23
CA LEU A 39 -3.62 25.97 -6.03
C LEU A 39 -4.58 26.62 -7.02
N ALA A 40 -5.45 25.86 -7.63
CA ALA A 40 -6.41 26.38 -8.60
C ALA A 40 -7.49 27.25 -7.93
N THR A 41 -7.98 26.87 -6.75
CA THR A 41 -8.92 27.70 -5.99
C THR A 41 -8.29 29.00 -5.47
N SER A 42 -7.05 28.95 -5.00
CA SER A 42 -6.33 30.16 -4.55
C SER A 42 -6.02 31.11 -5.70
N ALA A 43 -5.66 30.60 -6.87
CA ALA A 43 -5.44 31.40 -8.07
C ALA A 43 -6.72 32.13 -8.52
N PHE A 44 -7.88 31.48 -8.41
CA PHE A 44 -9.18 32.11 -8.70
C PHE A 44 -9.47 33.30 -7.77
N LEU A 45 -9.21 33.15 -6.47
CA LEU A 45 -9.43 34.25 -5.48
C LEU A 45 -8.51 35.43 -5.74
N LEU A 46 -7.24 35.19 -6.12
CA LEU A 46 -6.29 36.24 -6.46
C LEU A 46 -6.70 36.99 -7.72
N GLN A 47 -7.28 36.34 -8.71
CA GLN A 47 -7.75 36.97 -9.95
C GLN A 47 -8.93 37.91 -9.71
N MET A 48 -9.86 37.58 -8.80
CA MET A 48 -10.96 38.48 -8.43
C MET A 48 -10.45 39.76 -7.80
N SER A 49 -9.24 39.78 -7.23
CA SER A 49 -8.62 40.93 -6.57
C SER A 49 -7.80 41.81 -7.53
N GLN A 50 -7.43 41.35 -8.70
CA GLN A 50 -6.55 42.09 -9.60
C GLN A 50 -7.13 42.17 -11.04
N ASN A 51 -7.14 43.35 -11.60
CA ASN A 51 -7.58 43.68 -12.98
C ASN A 51 -6.46 43.25 -13.98
N THR A 52 -6.24 41.94 -14.19
CA THR A 52 -5.14 41.41 -14.99
C THR A 52 -5.53 41.18 -16.46
N THR A 53 -4.64 41.54 -17.36
CA THR A 53 -4.78 41.55 -18.83
C THR A 53 -4.87 40.17 -19.51
N ASN A 54 -4.55 39.06 -18.79
CA ASN A 54 -4.49 37.71 -19.33
C ASN A 54 -5.67 36.83 -18.94
N HIS A 55 -6.90 37.25 -19.22
CA HIS A 55 -8.11 36.52 -18.88
C HIS A 55 -8.16 35.07 -19.38
N LEU A 56 -7.63 34.77 -20.55
CA LEU A 56 -7.70 33.42 -21.14
C LEU A 56 -6.92 32.38 -20.35
N VAL A 57 -5.72 32.68 -19.88
CA VAL A 57 -4.90 31.73 -19.09
C VAL A 57 -5.59 31.36 -17.78
N TRP A 58 -6.19 32.36 -17.14
CA TRP A 58 -6.91 32.16 -15.89
C TRP A 58 -8.19 31.36 -16.07
N ILE A 59 -8.96 31.61 -17.14
CA ILE A 59 -10.16 30.84 -17.46
C ILE A 59 -9.81 29.36 -17.66
N VAL A 60 -8.73 29.06 -18.41
CA VAL A 60 -8.27 27.67 -18.63
C VAL A 60 -7.85 27.02 -17.30
N LEU A 61 -7.14 27.73 -16.42
CA LEU A 61 -6.75 27.21 -15.11
C LEU A 61 -7.97 26.91 -14.22
N VAL A 62 -8.95 27.80 -14.20
CA VAL A 62 -10.18 27.64 -13.42
C VAL A 62 -10.99 26.45 -13.95
N ILE A 63 -11.19 26.34 -15.26
CA ILE A 63 -11.93 25.23 -15.87
C ILE A 63 -11.20 23.90 -15.58
N SER A 64 -9.88 23.86 -15.73
CA SER A 64 -9.08 22.66 -15.45
C SER A 64 -9.20 22.22 -14.01
N SER A 65 -9.20 23.16 -13.05
CA SER A 65 -9.34 22.84 -11.64
C SER A 65 -10.73 22.36 -11.27
N GLN A 66 -11.78 22.94 -11.86
CA GLN A 66 -13.15 22.47 -11.66
C GLN A 66 -13.33 21.06 -12.22
N LEU A 67 -12.75 20.75 -13.39
CA LEU A 67 -12.76 19.40 -13.91
C LEU A 67 -12.04 18.41 -12.98
N VAL A 68 -10.86 18.74 -12.46
CA VAL A 68 -10.15 17.89 -11.49
C VAL A 68 -10.98 17.71 -10.21
N ALA A 69 -11.62 18.76 -9.70
CA ALA A 69 -12.48 18.66 -8.51
C ALA A 69 -13.72 17.78 -8.75
N LEU A 70 -14.34 17.86 -9.93
CA LEU A 70 -15.46 17.00 -10.32
C LEU A 70 -15.07 15.53 -10.46
N PHE A 71 -13.86 15.24 -10.95
CA PHE A 71 -13.35 13.89 -11.10
C PHE A 71 -12.73 13.31 -9.82
N GLN A 72 -12.42 14.16 -8.82
CA GLN A 72 -11.80 13.72 -7.57
C GLN A 72 -12.57 12.57 -6.86
N PRO A 73 -13.92 12.60 -6.73
CA PRO A 73 -14.66 11.51 -6.10
C PRO A 73 -14.67 10.21 -6.92
N LEU A 74 -14.36 10.27 -8.21
CA LEU A 74 -14.26 9.08 -9.07
C LEU A 74 -12.94 8.32 -8.88
N PHE A 75 -11.91 8.98 -8.32
CA PHE A 75 -10.63 8.33 -8.04
C PHE A 75 -10.65 7.63 -6.68
N PRO A 76 -10.52 6.31 -6.63
CA PRO A 76 -10.62 5.53 -5.39
C PRO A 76 -9.37 5.63 -4.49
N TYR A 77 -8.54 6.68 -4.62
CA TYR A 77 -7.25 6.79 -3.91
C TYR A 77 -7.39 6.75 -2.38
N GLU A 78 -8.48 7.30 -1.85
CA GLU A 78 -8.74 7.28 -0.42
C GLU A 78 -9.10 5.89 0.07
N LYS A 79 -10.01 5.22 -0.64
CA LYS A 79 -10.36 3.82 -0.35
C LYS A 79 -9.16 2.90 -0.50
N GLN A 80 -8.38 3.09 -1.58
CA GLN A 80 -7.14 2.34 -1.82
C GLN A 80 -6.11 2.55 -0.71
N TYR A 81 -5.93 3.79 -0.25
CA TYR A 81 -5.02 4.12 0.85
C TYR A 81 -5.43 3.42 2.14
N HIS A 82 -6.69 3.57 2.57
CA HIS A 82 -7.16 2.96 3.81
C HIS A 82 -7.11 1.43 3.74
N ALA A 83 -7.59 0.83 2.64
CA ALA A 83 -7.52 -0.61 2.46
C ALA A 83 -6.07 -1.13 2.48
N ALA A 84 -5.14 -0.45 1.79
CA ALA A 84 -3.73 -0.82 1.80
C ALA A 84 -3.08 -0.68 3.19
N CYS A 85 -3.46 0.34 3.98
CA CYS A 85 -2.99 0.49 5.35
C CYS A 85 -3.49 -0.66 6.25
N TYR A 86 -4.77 -1.02 6.18
CA TYR A 86 -5.31 -2.13 6.96
C TYR A 86 -4.64 -3.45 6.60
N ILE A 87 -4.49 -3.76 5.30
CA ILE A 87 -3.80 -4.99 4.89
C ILE A 87 -2.35 -4.97 5.38
N TYR A 88 -1.65 -3.85 5.24
CA TYR A 88 -0.28 -3.70 5.70
C TYR A 88 -0.16 -3.98 7.21
N GLU A 89 -1.04 -3.39 8.03
CA GLU A 89 -1.04 -3.57 9.48
C GLU A 89 -1.30 -5.03 9.85
N ASP A 90 -2.34 -5.65 9.28
CA ASP A 90 -2.71 -7.04 9.55
C ASP A 90 -1.59 -8.02 9.09
N VAL A 91 -1.03 -7.83 7.89
CA VAL A 91 0.06 -8.68 7.38
C VAL A 91 1.36 -8.44 8.17
N ASN A 92 1.63 -7.21 8.59
CA ASN A 92 2.81 -6.93 9.41
C ASN A 92 2.70 -7.56 10.81
N GLN A 93 1.50 -7.57 11.40
CA GLN A 93 1.24 -8.30 12.63
C GLN A 93 1.46 -9.81 12.43
N LEU A 94 0.93 -10.36 11.34
CA LEU A 94 1.15 -11.77 10.98
C LEU A 94 2.64 -12.09 10.82
N CYS A 95 3.41 -11.22 10.16
CA CYS A 95 4.87 -11.36 10.06
C CYS A 95 5.55 -11.38 11.44
N SER A 96 5.09 -10.55 12.37
CA SER A 96 5.64 -10.53 13.74
C SER A 96 5.34 -11.83 14.51
N GLU A 97 4.14 -12.41 14.33
CA GLU A 97 3.79 -13.71 14.88
C GLU A 97 4.65 -14.83 14.27
N MET A 98 4.86 -14.79 12.94
CA MET A 98 5.70 -15.76 12.25
C MET A 98 7.17 -15.65 12.67
N GLU A 99 7.69 -14.43 12.85
CA GLU A 99 9.04 -14.20 13.35
C GLU A 99 9.22 -14.71 14.78
N ALA A 100 8.25 -14.41 15.66
CA ALA A 100 8.27 -14.92 17.03
C ALA A 100 8.29 -16.45 17.05
N TYR A 101 7.46 -17.10 16.23
CA TYR A 101 7.46 -18.56 16.11
C TYR A 101 8.78 -19.08 15.53
N TRP A 102 9.31 -18.43 14.48
CA TRP A 102 10.60 -18.79 13.88
C TRP A 102 11.73 -18.86 14.91
N ARG A 103 11.75 -17.91 15.86
CA ARG A 103 12.74 -17.87 16.95
C ARG A 103 12.57 -19.00 17.97
N THR A 104 11.40 -19.61 18.07
CA THR A 104 11.12 -20.74 18.98
C THR A 104 11.39 -22.10 18.36
N ILE A 105 11.50 -22.19 17.03
CA ILE A 105 11.79 -23.43 16.32
C ILE A 105 13.18 -23.90 16.68
N GLY A 106 13.29 -25.08 17.36
CA GLY A 106 14.54 -25.72 17.76
C GLY A 106 14.65 -27.13 17.20
N ALA A 107 15.71 -27.82 17.55
CA ALA A 107 15.97 -29.19 17.10
C ALA A 107 14.89 -30.21 17.59
N GLU A 108 14.15 -29.86 18.62
CA GLU A 108 13.08 -30.70 19.19
C GLU A 108 11.70 -30.46 18.59
N THR A 109 11.54 -29.43 17.74
CA THR A 109 10.24 -29.08 17.13
C THR A 109 9.91 -30.12 16.05
N SER A 110 8.75 -30.77 16.16
CA SER A 110 8.36 -31.80 15.19
C SER A 110 7.97 -31.18 13.84
N ASP A 111 8.22 -31.89 12.75
CA ASP A 111 7.82 -31.48 11.41
C ASP A 111 6.30 -31.31 11.29
N GLU A 112 5.51 -32.10 12.06
CA GLU A 112 4.06 -32.01 12.09
C GLU A 112 3.60 -30.68 12.70
N GLU A 113 4.20 -30.25 13.80
CA GLU A 113 3.91 -28.98 14.45
C GLU A 113 4.21 -27.79 13.52
N ILE A 114 5.35 -27.81 12.84
CA ILE A 114 5.72 -26.80 11.85
C ILE A 114 4.67 -26.74 10.73
N ASN A 115 4.22 -27.91 10.24
CA ASN A 115 3.23 -27.97 9.17
C ASN A 115 1.88 -27.41 9.59
N GLN A 116 1.41 -27.72 10.81
CA GLN A 116 0.18 -27.15 11.36
C GLN A 116 0.26 -25.62 11.48
N LYS A 117 1.41 -25.08 11.89
CA LYS A 117 1.63 -23.62 11.93
C LYS A 117 1.66 -22.98 10.55
N ILE A 118 2.28 -23.64 9.54
CA ILE A 118 2.25 -23.18 8.15
C ILE A 118 0.81 -23.04 7.65
N ILE A 119 -0.02 -24.06 7.90
CA ILE A 119 -1.44 -24.04 7.51
C ILE A 119 -2.16 -22.88 8.19
N LEU A 120 -2.00 -22.75 9.52
CA LEU A 120 -2.62 -21.70 10.30
C LEU A 120 -2.25 -20.29 9.79
N PHE A 121 -0.96 -20.05 9.52
CA PHE A 121 -0.50 -18.75 9.03
C PHE A 121 -0.95 -18.51 7.59
N SER A 122 -1.00 -19.55 6.74
CA SER A 122 -1.56 -19.43 5.39
C SER A 122 -3.02 -19.04 5.41
N ASP A 123 -3.83 -19.68 6.22
CA ASP A 123 -5.26 -19.36 6.39
C ASP A 123 -5.48 -17.93 6.91
N LYS A 124 -4.62 -17.47 7.82
CA LYS A 124 -4.67 -16.08 8.30
C LYS A 124 -4.34 -15.10 7.16
N GLN A 125 -3.28 -15.36 6.41
CA GLN A 125 -2.87 -14.52 5.28
C GLN A 125 -3.97 -14.45 4.21
N ASP A 126 -4.52 -15.58 3.80
CA ASP A 126 -5.60 -15.66 2.83
C ASP A 126 -6.84 -14.89 3.29
N LYS A 127 -7.20 -14.97 4.58
CA LYS A 127 -8.31 -14.19 5.15
C LYS A 127 -8.06 -12.69 5.11
N ILE A 128 -6.82 -12.24 5.37
CA ILE A 128 -6.44 -10.83 5.29
C ILE A 128 -6.54 -10.35 3.84
N GLU A 129 -5.94 -11.07 2.90
CA GLU A 129 -5.92 -10.70 1.49
C GLU A 129 -7.32 -10.75 0.87
N ASN A 130 -8.13 -11.76 1.17
CA ASN A 130 -9.49 -11.91 0.65
C ASN A 130 -10.48 -10.88 1.21
N ARG A 131 -10.26 -10.35 2.42
CA ARG A 131 -11.13 -9.30 2.98
C ARG A 131 -11.19 -8.06 2.10
N PHE A 132 -10.14 -7.79 1.35
CA PHE A 132 -10.00 -6.61 0.50
C PHE A 132 -9.81 -6.97 -0.99
N ALA A 133 -10.00 -8.25 -1.36
CA ALA A 133 -9.78 -8.78 -2.71
C ALA A 133 -10.85 -8.35 -3.71
N THR A 134 -11.10 -7.05 -3.81
CA THR A 134 -11.66 -6.49 -5.03
C THR A 134 -10.49 -6.20 -5.96
N ALA A 135 -10.34 -7.02 -7.02
CA ALA A 135 -9.26 -6.91 -8.01
C ALA A 135 -9.08 -5.48 -8.57
N ASP A 136 -10.16 -4.67 -8.53
CA ASP A 136 -10.18 -3.29 -8.98
C ASP A 136 -9.49 -2.31 -8.00
N LEU A 137 -9.36 -2.67 -6.72
CA LEU A 137 -8.73 -1.79 -5.73
C LEU A 137 -7.19 -1.77 -5.84
N PHE A 138 -6.58 -2.90 -6.19
CA PHE A 138 -5.12 -3.07 -6.18
C PHE A 138 -4.60 -3.57 -7.52
N PRO A 139 -4.50 -2.72 -8.56
CA PRO A 139 -3.87 -3.13 -9.81
C PRO A 139 -2.43 -3.57 -9.56
N GLN A 140 -2.06 -4.72 -10.09
CA GLN A 140 -0.73 -5.29 -9.91
C GLN A 140 0.33 -4.36 -10.49
N SER A 141 1.36 -4.06 -9.69
CA SER A 141 2.49 -3.24 -10.08
C SER A 141 3.81 -4.00 -9.94
N GLN A 142 4.38 -4.40 -11.07
CA GLN A 142 5.69 -5.08 -11.09
C GLN A 142 6.79 -4.25 -10.41
N ARG A 143 6.75 -2.91 -10.55
CA ARG A 143 7.74 -2.02 -9.91
C ARG A 143 7.63 -2.04 -8.39
N MET A 144 6.40 -2.07 -7.84
CA MET A 144 6.20 -2.13 -6.40
C MET A 144 6.59 -3.50 -5.87
N HIS A 145 6.24 -4.57 -6.59
CA HIS A 145 6.64 -5.93 -6.24
C HIS A 145 8.16 -6.08 -6.20
N ALA A 146 8.88 -5.63 -7.23
CA ALA A 146 10.34 -5.68 -7.23
C ALA A 146 10.99 -4.92 -6.06
N LYS A 147 10.42 -3.77 -5.66
CA LYS A 147 10.86 -3.04 -4.47
C LYS A 147 10.57 -3.79 -3.18
N ALA A 148 9.40 -4.43 -3.08
CA ALA A 148 9.02 -5.24 -1.92
C ALA A 148 9.95 -6.43 -1.73
N VAL A 149 10.25 -7.15 -2.81
CA VAL A 149 11.23 -8.25 -2.83
C VAL A 149 12.59 -7.76 -2.33
N LYS A 150 13.11 -6.65 -2.88
CA LYS A 150 14.40 -6.10 -2.47
C LYS A 150 14.45 -5.75 -0.98
N ASN A 151 13.35 -5.21 -0.43
CA ASN A 151 13.30 -4.86 1.00
C ASN A 151 13.16 -6.10 1.88
N ALA A 152 12.43 -7.12 1.43
CA ALA A 152 12.37 -8.41 2.12
C ALA A 152 13.76 -9.08 2.15
N ASP A 153 14.48 -9.09 1.02
CA ASP A 153 15.85 -9.61 0.97
C ASP A 153 16.78 -8.88 1.95
N TYR A 154 16.67 -7.56 2.02
CA TYR A 154 17.48 -6.77 2.97
C TYR A 154 17.15 -7.11 4.42
N TYR A 155 15.86 -7.25 4.74
CA TYR A 155 15.39 -7.63 6.07
C TYR A 155 15.95 -9.00 6.49
N PHE A 156 15.84 -10.01 5.62
CA PHE A 156 16.31 -11.36 5.93
C PHE A 156 17.84 -11.50 5.97
N ARG A 157 18.59 -10.64 5.26
CA ARG A 157 20.05 -10.56 5.40
C ARG A 157 20.49 -10.05 6.77
N GLY A 158 19.66 -9.24 7.42
CA GLY A 158 19.94 -8.74 8.77
C GLY A 158 19.57 -9.71 9.89
N LEU A 159 18.86 -10.80 9.58
CA LEU A 159 18.48 -11.85 10.52
C LEU A 159 19.48 -13.01 10.58
N ASN A 160 20.36 -13.13 9.58
CA ASN A 160 21.47 -14.10 9.54
C ASN A 160 22.74 -13.46 10.08
#